data_39f14bcf3b4172f7e4ee501b6f438b8d
#
_entry.id   39f14bcf3b4172f7e4ee501b6f438b8d
#
_cell.length_a   1.000
_cell.length_b   1.000
_cell.length_c   1.000
_cell.angle_alpha   90.00
_cell.angle_beta   90.00
_cell.angle_gamma   90.00
#
_symmetry.space_group_name_H-M   'P 1'
#
loop_
_entity.id
_entity.type
_entity.pdbx_description
1 polymer ?
#
loop_
_entity_poly.entity_id
_entity_poly.type
_entity_poly.pdbx_seq_one_letter_code
_entity_poly.pdbx_strand_id
1 'polypeptide(L)'
;MKSLESGLVRLFQLRIQNIVAKLKEGDKAPDFTVRDGEGQTVRLKDLRGKKVVLYFYPKDDTPGCTKEACSFRDSFAKFKQRGIEVLGVSFDSEAKHKKFAQKFDLPFRLLADTDRSIAESFGTYGEKKFMGRTYMGIHRMTFLIDEKGKIKKIFNQVKPEEHAEEVLAAFDE
;
A
#
# COMPACT_ATOMS: atom_id res chain seq x y z
N MET A 1 -42.49 0.53 21.74
CA MET A 1 -41.69 -0.58 21.17
C MET A 1 -40.77 -0.16 20.01
N LYS A 2 -40.46 1.11 19.82
CA LYS A 2 -39.61 1.60 18.73
C LYS A 2 -38.21 2.13 19.14
N SER A 3 -37.82 1.99 20.42
CA SER A 3 -36.58 2.60 20.93
C SER A 3 -35.41 1.63 21.18
N LEU A 4 -35.61 0.32 21.09
CA LEU A 4 -34.60 -0.69 21.36
C LEU A 4 -33.80 -1.10 20.10
N GLU A 5 -34.39 -1.01 18.91
CA GLU A 5 -33.73 -1.37 17.66
C GLU A 5 -32.73 -0.31 17.18
N SER A 6 -33.00 0.96 17.48
CA SER A 6 -32.07 2.06 17.12
C SER A 6 -30.77 2.05 17.93
N GLY A 7 -30.80 1.54 19.17
CA GLY A 7 -29.61 1.44 20.02
C GLY A 7 -28.64 0.33 19.60
N LEU A 8 -29.18 -0.82 19.21
CA LEU A 8 -28.39 -1.97 18.77
C LEU A 8 -27.72 -1.74 17.41
N VAL A 9 -28.42 -1.13 16.48
CA VAL A 9 -27.87 -0.76 15.15
C VAL A 9 -26.79 0.31 15.31
N ARG A 10 -27.00 1.27 16.20
CA ARG A 10 -26.00 2.33 16.47
C ARG A 10 -24.76 1.80 17.19
N LEU A 11 -24.94 0.86 18.12
CA LEU A 11 -23.84 0.14 18.77
C LEU A 11 -23.08 -0.78 17.80
N PHE A 12 -23.79 -1.39 16.86
CA PHE A 12 -23.19 -2.23 15.82
C PHE A 12 -22.40 -1.37 14.79
N GLN A 13 -22.95 -0.22 14.40
CA GLN A 13 -22.26 0.75 13.55
C GLN A 13 -21.05 1.41 14.23
N LEU A 14 -21.16 1.74 15.52
CA LEU A 14 -20.03 2.23 16.32
C LEU A 14 -18.96 1.16 16.54
N ARG A 15 -19.35 -0.12 16.63
CA ARG A 15 -18.40 -1.24 16.68
C ARG A 15 -17.66 -1.46 15.37
N ILE A 16 -18.31 -1.24 14.22
CA ILE A 16 -17.67 -1.34 12.90
C ILE A 16 -16.72 -0.15 12.66
N GLN A 17 -17.06 1.04 13.13
CA GLN A 17 -16.20 2.23 13.02
C GLN A 17 -14.99 2.21 13.98
N ASN A 18 -15.03 1.37 15.03
CA ASN A 18 -13.94 1.25 16.02
C ASN A 18 -13.02 0.04 15.79
N ILE A 19 -13.17 -0.73 14.71
CA ILE A 19 -12.41 -1.99 14.50
C ILE A 19 -11.37 -1.90 13.37
N VAL A 20 -11.15 -0.75 12.76
CA VAL A 20 -9.88 -0.56 12.05
C VAL A 20 -8.93 0.15 13.01
N ALA A 21 -8.41 -0.61 13.95
CA ALA A 21 -7.28 -0.15 14.75
C ALA A 21 -6.20 0.27 13.75
N LYS A 22 -5.87 1.55 13.72
CA LYS A 22 -4.83 2.10 12.86
C LYS A 22 -3.53 1.32 13.12
N LEU A 23 -2.98 0.68 12.09
CA LEU A 23 -1.73 -0.04 12.19
C LEU A 23 -0.62 0.85 12.73
N LYS A 24 0.21 0.27 13.56
CA LYS A 24 1.36 0.92 14.21
C LYS A 24 2.64 0.19 13.85
N GLU A 25 3.75 0.88 13.99
CA GLU A 25 5.07 0.26 13.96
C GLU A 25 5.17 -0.80 15.07
N GLY A 26 5.69 -1.97 14.71
CA GLY A 26 5.73 -3.15 15.57
C GLY A 26 4.57 -4.13 15.41
N ASP A 27 3.45 -3.70 14.81
CA ASP A 27 2.32 -4.59 14.53
C ASP A 27 2.69 -5.60 13.45
N LYS A 28 2.05 -6.76 13.50
CA LYS A 28 2.10 -7.71 12.40
C LYS A 28 1.40 -7.11 11.17
N ALA A 29 2.09 -7.11 10.03
CA ALA A 29 1.48 -6.68 8.78
C ALA A 29 0.32 -7.61 8.41
N PRO A 30 -0.86 -7.07 8.01
CA PRO A 30 -1.96 -7.88 7.51
C PRO A 30 -1.52 -8.74 6.32
N ASP A 31 -1.88 -10.02 6.34
CA ASP A 31 -1.58 -10.91 5.23
C ASP A 31 -2.51 -10.63 4.05
N PHE A 32 -2.06 -10.93 2.85
CA PHE A 32 -2.86 -10.79 1.64
C PHE A 32 -2.45 -11.81 0.58
N THR A 33 -3.37 -12.07 -0.32
CA THR A 33 -3.16 -12.83 -1.57
C THR A 33 -3.76 -12.01 -2.70
N VAL A 34 -2.97 -11.70 -3.72
CA VAL A 34 -3.36 -10.79 -4.81
C VAL A 34 -2.63 -11.16 -6.09
N ARG A 35 -3.13 -10.72 -7.24
CA ARG A 35 -2.42 -10.84 -8.52
C ARG A 35 -1.62 -9.58 -8.84
N ASP A 36 -0.46 -9.76 -9.45
CA ASP A 36 0.34 -8.68 -10.00
C ASP A 36 -0.02 -8.37 -11.47
N GLY A 37 0.64 -7.38 -12.05
CA GLY A 37 0.43 -6.98 -13.45
C GLY A 37 0.77 -8.05 -14.50
N GLU A 38 1.52 -9.08 -14.13
CA GLU A 38 1.81 -10.23 -14.99
C GLU A 38 0.86 -11.41 -14.73
N GLY A 39 -0.16 -11.26 -13.89
CA GLY A 39 -1.12 -12.28 -13.54
C GLY A 39 -0.60 -13.33 -12.57
N GLN A 40 0.54 -13.09 -11.95
CA GLN A 40 1.12 -14.00 -10.95
C GLN A 40 0.52 -13.73 -9.57
N THR A 41 0.31 -14.78 -8.79
CA THR A 41 -0.18 -14.66 -7.42
C THR A 41 0.95 -14.25 -6.47
N VAL A 42 0.72 -13.21 -5.70
CA VAL A 42 1.63 -12.71 -4.64
C VAL A 42 0.96 -12.87 -3.29
N ARG A 43 1.65 -13.51 -2.36
CA ARG A 43 1.21 -13.65 -0.96
C ARG A 43 2.27 -13.05 -0.05
N LEU A 44 1.85 -12.19 0.86
CA LEU A 44 2.80 -11.56 1.79
C LEU A 44 3.56 -12.61 2.63
N LYS A 45 2.89 -13.66 3.07
CA LYS A 45 3.51 -14.74 3.85
C LYS A 45 4.67 -15.43 3.12
N ASP A 46 4.65 -15.48 1.79
CA ASP A 46 5.71 -16.10 0.99
C ASP A 46 6.98 -15.23 0.92
N LEU A 47 6.90 -13.99 1.39
CA LEU A 47 8.01 -13.04 1.46
C LEU A 47 8.68 -13.01 2.86
N ARG A 48 8.31 -13.91 3.76
CA ARG A 48 8.99 -14.05 5.06
C ARG A 48 10.48 -14.33 4.85
N GLY A 49 11.31 -13.70 5.67
CA GLY A 49 12.76 -13.76 5.51
C GLY A 49 13.32 -12.66 4.60
N LYS A 50 12.47 -11.90 3.94
CA LYS A 50 12.83 -10.71 3.15
C LYS A 50 12.27 -9.44 3.77
N LYS A 51 12.99 -8.34 3.62
CA LYS A 51 12.47 -6.99 3.87
C LYS A 51 11.56 -6.59 2.72
N VAL A 52 10.42 -5.97 3.02
CA VAL A 52 9.42 -5.57 2.02
C VAL A 52 9.12 -4.08 2.13
N VAL A 53 9.13 -3.40 1.00
CA VAL A 53 8.54 -2.07 0.84
C VAL A 53 7.19 -2.25 0.17
N LEU A 54 6.12 -1.91 0.88
CA LEU A 54 4.76 -1.93 0.36
C LEU A 54 4.26 -0.50 0.26
N TYR A 55 4.26 0.06 -0.95
CA TYR A 55 3.81 1.44 -1.15
C TYR A 55 2.46 1.50 -1.86
N PHE A 56 1.56 2.28 -1.28
CA PHE A 56 0.21 2.54 -1.79
C PHE A 56 0.18 3.85 -2.55
N TYR A 57 -0.39 3.85 -3.74
CA TYR A 57 -0.51 5.04 -4.58
C TYR A 57 -1.88 5.10 -5.26
N PRO A 58 -2.38 6.31 -5.57
CA PRO A 58 -3.76 6.47 -6.05
C PRO A 58 -4.07 5.84 -7.41
N LYS A 59 -3.18 6.00 -8.41
CA LYS A 59 -3.51 5.59 -9.78
C LYS A 59 -2.29 5.50 -10.68
N ASP A 60 -2.23 4.44 -11.51
CA ASP A 60 -1.21 4.26 -12.55
C ASP A 60 -1.16 5.46 -13.52
N ASP A 61 0.06 5.73 -13.98
CA ASP A 61 0.34 6.71 -15.05
C ASP A 61 -0.21 8.12 -14.77
N THR A 62 -0.21 8.51 -13.50
CA THR A 62 -0.45 9.89 -13.06
C THR A 62 0.89 10.55 -12.68
N PRO A 63 1.02 11.91 -12.72
CA PRO A 63 2.33 12.55 -12.51
C PRO A 63 3.05 12.18 -11.22
N GLY A 64 2.39 12.27 -10.08
CA GLY A 64 2.98 11.94 -8.78
C GLY A 64 3.30 10.46 -8.61
N CYS A 65 2.41 9.58 -9.06
CA CYS A 65 2.60 8.13 -8.97
C CYS A 65 3.71 7.65 -9.91
N THR A 66 3.84 8.28 -11.08
CA THR A 66 4.94 8.00 -12.01
C THR A 66 6.29 8.41 -11.42
N LYS A 67 6.38 9.59 -10.81
CA LYS A 67 7.61 10.06 -10.14
C LYS A 67 8.04 9.12 -9.02
N GLU A 68 7.10 8.66 -8.19
CA GLU A 68 7.37 7.72 -7.11
C GLU A 68 7.85 6.37 -7.65
N ALA A 69 7.16 5.81 -8.64
CA ALA A 69 7.55 4.55 -9.28
C ALA A 69 8.95 4.65 -9.92
N CYS A 70 9.24 5.75 -10.61
CA CYS A 70 10.56 5.99 -11.20
C CYS A 70 11.66 6.20 -10.14
N SER A 71 11.34 6.79 -9.01
CA SER A 71 12.25 6.88 -7.87
C SER A 71 12.68 5.49 -7.38
N PHE A 72 11.75 4.58 -7.20
CA PHE A 72 12.05 3.19 -6.85
C PHE A 72 12.79 2.44 -7.96
N ARG A 73 12.41 2.64 -9.22
CA ARG A 73 13.12 2.07 -10.38
C ARG A 73 14.59 2.47 -10.40
N ASP A 74 14.86 3.74 -10.27
CA ASP A 74 16.24 4.30 -10.37
C ASP A 74 17.13 3.81 -9.22
N SER A 75 16.56 3.48 -8.08
CA SER A 75 17.25 2.92 -6.91
C SER A 75 17.12 1.40 -6.78
N PHE A 76 16.51 0.73 -7.75
CA PHE A 76 16.15 -0.69 -7.63
C PHE A 76 17.35 -1.61 -7.39
N ALA A 77 18.50 -1.34 -8.00
CA ALA A 77 19.71 -2.12 -7.77
C ALA A 77 20.13 -2.11 -6.29
N LYS A 78 19.99 -0.97 -5.61
CA LYS A 78 20.28 -0.84 -4.17
C LYS A 78 19.32 -1.69 -3.33
N PHE A 79 18.03 -1.66 -3.65
CA PHE A 79 17.02 -2.51 -2.97
C PHE A 79 17.34 -3.99 -3.16
N LYS A 80 17.61 -4.40 -4.39
CA LYS A 80 17.93 -5.79 -4.72
C LYS A 80 19.19 -6.29 -4.01
N GLN A 81 20.26 -5.50 -3.98
CA GLN A 81 21.49 -5.84 -3.27
C GLN A 81 21.26 -6.06 -1.77
N ARG A 82 20.31 -5.33 -1.18
CA ARG A 82 19.99 -5.42 0.25
C ARG A 82 18.89 -6.44 0.57
N GLY A 83 18.48 -7.23 -0.41
CA GLY A 83 17.42 -8.23 -0.23
C GLY A 83 16.06 -7.63 0.08
N ILE A 84 15.77 -6.42 -0.40
CA ILE A 84 14.52 -5.70 -0.18
C ILE A 84 13.62 -5.88 -1.40
N GLU A 85 12.42 -6.41 -1.18
CA GLU A 85 11.37 -6.53 -2.18
C GLU A 85 10.55 -5.23 -2.22
N VAL A 86 10.31 -4.69 -3.42
CA VAL A 86 9.48 -3.49 -3.63
C VAL A 86 8.17 -3.91 -4.27
N LEU A 87 7.05 -3.54 -3.66
CA LEU A 87 5.70 -3.83 -4.14
C LEU A 87 4.87 -2.55 -4.15
N GLY A 88 4.33 -2.18 -5.30
CA GLY A 88 3.38 -1.08 -5.44
C GLY A 88 1.95 -1.60 -5.41
N VAL A 89 1.02 -0.86 -4.81
CA VAL A 89 -0.39 -1.24 -4.67
C VAL A 89 -1.29 -0.10 -5.12
N SER A 90 -2.20 -0.37 -6.03
CA SER A 90 -3.31 0.50 -6.37
C SER A 90 -4.55 -0.31 -6.77
N PHE A 91 -5.68 0.38 -7.02
CA PHE A 91 -6.92 -0.27 -7.47
C PHE A 91 -6.96 -0.56 -8.97
N ASP A 92 -5.91 -0.22 -9.70
CA ASP A 92 -5.82 -0.48 -11.12
C ASP A 92 -5.79 -1.99 -11.43
N SER A 93 -6.31 -2.36 -12.59
CA SER A 93 -6.35 -3.74 -13.05
C SER A 93 -4.95 -4.28 -13.40
N GLU A 94 -4.84 -5.61 -13.47
CA GLU A 94 -3.62 -6.29 -13.94
C GLU A 94 -3.15 -5.73 -15.29
N ALA A 95 -4.08 -5.52 -16.24
CA ALA A 95 -3.76 -4.98 -17.57
C ALA A 95 -3.20 -3.55 -17.52
N LYS A 96 -3.74 -2.69 -16.67
CA LYS A 96 -3.23 -1.34 -16.48
C LYS A 96 -1.85 -1.34 -15.84
N HIS A 97 -1.65 -2.14 -14.81
CA HIS A 97 -0.35 -2.32 -14.16
C HIS A 97 0.71 -2.81 -15.15
N LYS A 98 0.37 -3.76 -16.00
CA LYS A 98 1.28 -4.25 -17.04
C LYS A 98 1.70 -3.12 -17.99
N LYS A 99 0.74 -2.33 -18.48
CA LYS A 99 1.03 -1.17 -19.34
C LYS A 99 1.90 -0.13 -18.65
N PHE A 100 1.59 0.18 -17.40
CA PHE A 100 2.35 1.15 -16.61
C PHE A 100 3.79 0.67 -16.38
N ALA A 101 3.97 -0.58 -15.98
CA ALA A 101 5.30 -1.17 -15.79
C ALA A 101 6.11 -1.19 -17.09
N GLN A 102 5.50 -1.52 -18.22
CA GLN A 102 6.16 -1.51 -19.54
C GLN A 102 6.54 -0.10 -19.97
N LYS A 103 5.63 0.87 -19.81
CA LYS A 103 5.86 2.26 -20.23
C LYS A 103 7.05 2.91 -19.53
N PHE A 104 7.26 2.60 -18.27
CA PHE A 104 8.32 3.20 -17.44
C PHE A 104 9.43 2.23 -17.04
N ASP A 105 9.47 1.03 -17.63
CA ASP A 105 10.47 -0.01 -17.32
C ASP A 105 10.60 -0.29 -15.82
N LEU A 106 9.44 -0.48 -15.15
CA LEU A 106 9.42 -0.75 -13.71
C LEU A 106 9.84 -2.20 -13.43
N PRO A 107 10.94 -2.43 -12.68
CA PRO A 107 11.49 -3.78 -12.46
C PRO A 107 10.88 -4.51 -11.26
N PHE A 108 9.86 -3.97 -10.63
CA PHE A 108 9.19 -4.52 -9.47
C PHE A 108 7.70 -4.76 -9.74
N ARG A 109 7.06 -5.53 -8.86
CA ARG A 109 5.66 -5.92 -9.03
C ARG A 109 4.70 -4.82 -8.62
N LEU A 110 3.64 -4.67 -9.40
CA LEU A 110 2.49 -3.84 -9.08
C LEU A 110 1.30 -4.74 -8.77
N LEU A 111 0.71 -4.58 -7.58
CA LEU A 111 -0.36 -5.43 -7.08
C LEU A 111 -1.72 -4.84 -7.41
N ALA A 112 -2.58 -5.64 -8.06
CA ALA A 112 -3.90 -5.23 -8.52
C ALA A 112 -4.95 -5.42 -7.41
N ASP A 113 -5.05 -4.46 -6.48
CA ASP A 113 -6.00 -4.47 -5.36
C ASP A 113 -7.39 -4.01 -5.81
N THR A 114 -7.98 -4.70 -6.81
CA THR A 114 -9.23 -4.28 -7.45
C THR A 114 -10.45 -4.37 -6.52
N ASP A 115 -10.42 -5.24 -5.53
CA ASP A 115 -11.46 -5.37 -4.49
C ASP A 115 -11.20 -4.49 -3.26
N ARG A 116 -10.12 -3.72 -3.25
CA ARG A 116 -9.71 -2.80 -2.16
C ARG A 116 -9.32 -3.47 -0.84
N SER A 117 -9.29 -4.78 -0.77
CA SER A 117 -9.08 -5.52 0.48
C SER A 117 -7.74 -5.23 1.14
N ILE A 118 -6.67 -5.05 0.35
CA ILE A 118 -5.34 -4.72 0.88
C ILE A 118 -5.33 -3.30 1.43
N ALA A 119 -5.81 -2.32 0.66
CA ALA A 119 -5.87 -0.93 1.09
C ALA A 119 -6.72 -0.74 2.35
N GLU A 120 -7.84 -1.45 2.46
CA GLU A 120 -8.68 -1.43 3.67
C GLU A 120 -7.95 -2.04 4.87
N SER A 121 -7.30 -3.19 4.72
CA SER A 121 -6.58 -3.86 5.82
C SER A 121 -5.37 -3.06 6.32
N PHE A 122 -4.71 -2.30 5.44
CA PHE A 122 -3.61 -1.41 5.81
C PHE A 122 -4.06 0.00 6.21
N GLY A 123 -5.35 0.31 6.12
CA GLY A 123 -5.89 1.61 6.51
C GLY A 123 -5.52 2.75 5.57
N THR A 124 -5.22 2.45 4.31
CA THR A 124 -4.84 3.45 3.30
C THR A 124 -6.01 3.96 2.47
N TYR A 125 -7.15 3.28 2.52
CA TYR A 125 -8.38 3.68 1.84
C TYR A 125 -9.24 4.57 2.73
N GLY A 126 -9.54 5.77 2.28
CA GLY A 126 -10.30 6.71 3.08
C GLY A 126 -10.74 7.95 2.31
N GLU A 127 -11.36 8.86 3.03
CA GLU A 127 -11.86 10.12 2.49
C GLU A 127 -10.73 11.05 2.10
N LYS A 128 -10.81 11.58 0.89
CA LYS A 128 -9.89 12.58 0.34
C LYS A 128 -10.66 13.81 -0.11
N LYS A 129 -10.01 14.97 0.00
CA LYS A 129 -10.57 16.25 -0.47
C LYS A 129 -9.71 16.80 -1.60
N PHE A 130 -10.36 17.18 -2.68
CA PHE A 130 -9.70 17.84 -3.80
C PHE A 130 -10.65 18.88 -4.45
N MET A 131 -10.20 20.11 -4.56
CA MET A 131 -10.95 21.23 -5.17
C MET A 131 -12.39 21.37 -4.63
N GLY A 132 -12.55 21.29 -3.30
CA GLY A 132 -13.85 21.40 -2.63
C GLY A 132 -14.75 20.17 -2.72
N ARG A 133 -14.31 19.10 -3.37
CA ARG A 133 -15.03 17.82 -3.45
C ARG A 133 -14.42 16.77 -2.54
N THR A 134 -15.28 15.99 -1.91
CA THR A 134 -14.90 14.85 -1.09
C THR A 134 -15.13 13.55 -1.88
N TYR A 135 -14.15 12.66 -1.87
CA TYR A 135 -14.22 11.35 -2.52
C TYR A 135 -13.42 10.32 -1.75
N MET A 136 -13.70 9.04 -1.98
CA MET A 136 -12.95 7.93 -1.38
C MET A 136 -11.81 7.50 -2.30
N GLY A 137 -10.63 7.29 -1.73
CA GLY A 137 -9.46 6.87 -2.51
C GLY A 137 -8.30 6.42 -1.63
N ILE A 138 -7.21 6.03 -2.28
CA ILE A 138 -5.97 5.62 -1.61
C ILE A 138 -5.21 6.87 -1.14
N HIS A 139 -4.86 6.90 0.14
CA HIS A 139 -3.85 7.80 0.68
C HIS A 139 -2.47 7.26 0.34
N ARG A 140 -1.58 8.13 -0.17
CA ARG A 140 -0.20 7.77 -0.48
C ARG A 140 0.55 7.47 0.81
N MET A 141 0.82 6.19 1.06
CA MET A 141 1.48 5.69 2.25
C MET A 141 2.43 4.57 1.89
N THR A 142 3.47 4.40 2.69
CA THR A 142 4.42 3.30 2.53
C THR A 142 4.66 2.60 3.86
N PHE A 143 4.65 1.28 3.81
CA PHE A 143 4.93 0.41 4.96
C PHE A 143 6.23 -0.36 4.70
N LEU A 144 7.18 -0.25 5.63
CA LEU A 144 8.36 -1.10 5.64
C LEU A 144 8.09 -2.30 6.53
N ILE A 145 8.25 -3.49 5.99
CA ILE A 145 7.96 -4.76 6.67
C ILE A 145 9.28 -5.53 6.82
N ASP A 146 9.58 -5.97 8.04
CA ASP A 146 10.79 -6.72 8.33
C ASP A 146 10.68 -8.21 7.92
N GLU A 147 11.76 -8.96 8.09
CA GLU A 147 11.84 -10.38 7.72
C GLU A 147 10.87 -11.27 8.53
N LYS A 148 10.42 -10.79 9.69
CA LYS A 148 9.43 -11.48 10.54
C LYS A 148 7.99 -11.11 10.18
N GLY A 149 7.78 -10.23 9.20
CA GLY A 149 6.47 -9.76 8.78
C GLY A 149 5.86 -8.71 9.70
N LYS A 150 6.68 -8.01 10.48
CA LYS A 150 6.25 -6.89 11.32
C LYS A 150 6.52 -5.56 10.61
N ILE A 151 5.64 -4.59 10.85
CA ILE A 151 5.79 -3.24 10.35
C ILE A 151 6.94 -2.55 11.08
N LYS A 152 8.00 -2.25 10.35
CA LYS A 152 9.17 -1.53 10.88
C LYS A 152 8.95 -0.02 10.90
N LYS A 153 8.36 0.52 9.84
CA LYS A 153 8.09 1.97 9.70
C LYS A 153 6.90 2.24 8.80
N ILE A 154 6.20 3.33 9.07
CA ILE A 154 5.06 3.82 8.28
C ILE A 154 5.35 5.25 7.83
N PHE A 155 5.31 5.47 6.52
CA PHE A 155 5.35 6.81 5.93
C PHE A 155 3.93 7.25 5.61
N ASN A 156 3.41 8.22 6.38
CA ASN A 156 2.09 8.83 6.15
C ASN A 156 2.14 10.00 5.17
N GLN A 157 3.32 10.57 4.98
CA GLN A 157 3.57 11.65 4.04
C GLN A 157 4.75 11.25 3.17
N VAL A 158 4.56 11.35 1.86
CA VAL A 158 5.53 10.87 0.87
C VAL A 158 5.81 12.00 -0.11
N LYS A 159 7.09 12.28 -0.30
CA LYS A 159 7.58 13.11 -1.42
C LYS A 159 7.97 12.17 -2.57
N PRO A 160 7.18 12.08 -3.65
CA PRO A 160 7.36 11.04 -4.67
C PRO A 160 8.76 10.94 -5.24
N GLU A 161 9.40 12.07 -5.48
CA GLU A 161 10.71 12.12 -6.15
C GLU A 161 11.89 11.63 -5.28
N GLU A 162 11.78 11.78 -3.95
CA GLU A 162 12.84 11.47 -3.00
C GLU A 162 12.58 10.19 -2.20
N HIS A 163 11.44 9.57 -2.42
CA HIS A 163 10.92 8.55 -1.51
C HIS A 163 11.79 7.28 -1.45
N ALA A 164 12.35 6.84 -2.56
CA ALA A 164 13.22 5.65 -2.56
C ALA A 164 14.44 5.81 -1.64
N GLU A 165 15.07 6.98 -1.64
CA GLU A 165 16.22 7.25 -0.77
C GLU A 165 15.80 7.35 0.71
N GLU A 166 14.64 7.95 1.01
CA GLU A 166 14.09 7.98 2.38
C GLU A 166 13.82 6.57 2.90
N VAL A 167 13.29 5.70 2.06
CA VAL A 167 12.99 4.30 2.40
C VAL A 167 14.28 3.51 2.65
N LEU A 168 15.28 3.66 1.79
CA LEU A 168 16.59 3.01 1.96
C LEU A 168 17.26 3.44 3.28
N ALA A 169 17.24 4.74 3.58
CA ALA A 169 17.78 5.27 4.83
C ALA A 169 17.03 4.71 6.07
N ALA A 170 15.72 4.55 5.99
CA ALA A 170 14.92 4.01 7.08
C ALA A 170 15.20 2.54 7.41
N PHE A 171 15.68 1.75 6.46
CA PHE A 171 16.13 0.38 6.72
C PHE A 171 17.46 0.31 7.48
N ASP A 172 18.22 1.39 7.50
CA ASP A 172 19.51 1.47 8.22
C ASP A 172 19.33 1.87 9.70
N GLU A 173 18.13 2.34 10.07
CA GLU A 173 17.77 2.64 11.45
C GLU A 173 17.38 1.33 12.18
#